data_5a225c297b80133fb21ee8a501291937
#
_entry.id   5a225c297b80133fb21ee8a501291937
#
_cell.length_a   1.000
_cell.length_b   1.000
_cell.length_c   1.000
_cell.angle_alpha   90.00
_cell.angle_beta   90.00
_cell.angle_gamma   90.00
#
_symmetry.space_group_name_H-M   'P 1'
#
loop_
_entity.id
_entity.type
_entity.pdbx_description
1 polymer ?
#
loop_
_entity_poly.entity_id
_entity_poly.type
_entity_poly.pdbx_seq_one_letter_code
_entity_poly.pdbx_strand_id
1 'polypeptide(L)'
;LAQEATNIHGRVLEIGDNAYTVQYGAAAVHASDILHIDDTNPRATFVGDLSQAPQLPDDTFDCIILTQTLQFIYDFRGALATCYRILKPGGTLLLTVPGLSPLDRGEWRDYWYWSFTTNALQRLMTDFFADADVTIGSFGNVWVATAFLYGMGLPEMRESDLNYYDPQFQVINTVKAVKPQLNA
;
A
#
# COMPACT_ATOMS: atom_id res chain seq x y z
N LEU A 1 6.31 2.56 -6.88
CA LEU A 1 7.29 1.68 -6.22
C LEU A 1 8.69 1.82 -6.83
N ALA A 2 8.86 1.88 -8.16
CA ALA A 2 10.18 2.03 -8.76
C ALA A 2 10.98 3.22 -8.18
N GLN A 3 10.34 4.35 -7.93
CA GLN A 3 10.96 5.53 -7.31
C GLN A 3 11.33 5.32 -5.84
N GLU A 4 10.72 4.34 -5.18
CA GLU A 4 10.93 4.00 -3.77
C GLU A 4 11.76 2.72 -3.57
N ALA A 5 12.43 2.23 -4.62
CA ALA A 5 13.20 0.98 -4.59
C ALA A 5 14.27 0.97 -3.47
N THR A 6 14.87 2.12 -3.16
CA THR A 6 15.86 2.25 -2.07
C THR A 6 15.27 2.02 -0.68
N ASN A 7 13.96 2.16 -0.52
CA ASN A 7 13.25 1.91 0.74
C ASN A 7 12.83 0.43 0.87
N ILE A 8 12.93 -0.36 -0.22
CA ILE A 8 12.59 -1.79 -0.22
C ILE A 8 13.87 -2.58 0.07
N HIS A 9 14.17 -2.76 1.35
CA HIS A 9 15.40 -3.43 1.80
C HIS A 9 15.18 -4.17 3.12
N GLY A 10 16.18 -4.93 3.54
CA GLY A 10 16.16 -5.60 4.83
C GLY A 10 15.16 -6.75 4.86
N ARG A 11 14.33 -6.82 5.90
CA ARG A 11 13.20 -7.74 6.01
C ARG A 11 11.93 -7.05 5.56
N VAL A 12 11.33 -7.52 4.49
CA VAL A 12 10.16 -6.90 3.83
C VAL A 12 8.92 -7.76 4.03
N LEU A 13 7.80 -7.14 4.42
CA LEU A 13 6.49 -7.75 4.40
C LEU A 13 5.68 -7.20 3.22
N GLU A 14 5.13 -8.09 2.40
CA GLU A 14 4.18 -7.74 1.33
C GLU A 14 2.87 -8.50 1.56
N ILE A 15 1.75 -7.93 1.10
CA ILE A 15 0.43 -8.51 1.33
C ILE A 15 -0.06 -9.21 0.07
N GLY A 16 -0.49 -10.47 0.22
CA GLY A 16 -1.00 -11.31 -0.87
C GLY A 16 0.09 -12.10 -1.57
N ASP A 17 1.12 -11.45 -2.08
CA ASP A 17 2.31 -12.08 -2.68
C ASP A 17 3.59 -11.25 -2.39
N ASN A 18 4.70 -11.50 -3.07
CA ASN A 18 5.95 -10.77 -2.93
C ASN A 18 6.54 -10.28 -4.26
N ALA A 19 5.69 -10.06 -5.26
CA ALA A 19 6.14 -9.70 -6.60
C ALA A 19 6.90 -8.37 -6.62
N TYR A 20 6.41 -7.37 -5.88
CA TYR A 20 7.07 -6.05 -5.81
C TYR A 20 8.36 -6.09 -4.99
N THR A 21 8.40 -6.88 -3.92
CA THR A 21 9.62 -7.12 -3.14
C THR A 21 10.72 -7.70 -4.02
N VAL A 22 10.39 -8.72 -4.82
CA VAL A 22 11.34 -9.33 -5.77
C VAL A 22 11.75 -8.36 -6.88
N GLN A 23 10.79 -7.64 -7.45
CA GLN A 23 11.04 -6.75 -8.59
C GLN A 23 11.89 -5.53 -8.23
N TYR A 24 11.65 -4.92 -7.08
CA TYR A 24 12.24 -3.62 -6.74
C TYR A 24 13.26 -3.68 -5.59
N GLY A 25 13.17 -4.66 -4.70
CA GLY A 25 14.11 -4.80 -3.58
C GLY A 25 15.41 -5.53 -3.95
N ALA A 26 15.31 -6.52 -4.84
CA ALA A 26 16.45 -7.27 -5.38
C ALA A 26 17.45 -7.71 -4.29
N ALA A 27 18.75 -7.41 -4.45
CA ALA A 27 19.82 -7.79 -3.54
C ALA A 27 19.81 -7.04 -2.18
N ALA A 28 19.01 -5.98 -2.05
CA ALA A 28 18.89 -5.26 -0.78
C ALA A 28 17.98 -5.96 0.23
N VAL A 29 17.17 -6.92 -0.21
CA VAL A 29 16.25 -7.70 0.62
C VAL A 29 16.94 -8.99 1.08
N HIS A 30 17.00 -9.20 2.40
CA HIS A 30 17.57 -10.44 2.96
C HIS A 30 16.49 -11.40 3.49
N ALA A 31 15.27 -10.91 3.73
CA ALA A 31 14.11 -11.72 4.07
C ALA A 31 12.85 -11.12 3.45
N SER A 32 12.07 -11.95 2.78
CA SER A 32 10.81 -11.58 2.13
C SER A 32 9.69 -12.41 2.73
N ASP A 33 8.80 -11.74 3.46
CA ASP A 33 7.63 -12.33 4.09
C ASP A 33 6.36 -11.97 3.33
N ILE A 34 5.40 -12.87 3.33
CA ILE A 34 4.07 -12.69 2.73
C ILE A 34 3.03 -12.88 3.82
N LEU A 35 2.17 -11.88 4.03
CA LEU A 35 0.93 -12.05 4.78
C LEU A 35 -0.21 -12.35 3.82
N HIS A 36 -0.91 -13.45 4.02
CA HIS A 36 -2.13 -13.78 3.28
C HIS A 36 -3.31 -13.96 4.24
N ILE A 37 -4.51 -13.62 3.78
CA ILE A 37 -5.71 -13.65 4.65
C ILE A 37 -6.04 -15.07 5.13
N ASP A 38 -5.74 -16.08 4.32
CA ASP A 38 -5.97 -17.50 4.58
C ASP A 38 -4.78 -18.37 4.10
N ASP A 39 -4.89 -19.67 4.21
CA ASP A 39 -3.86 -20.66 3.89
C ASP A 39 -3.82 -21.09 2.42
N THR A 40 -4.54 -20.40 1.54
CA THR A 40 -4.59 -20.73 0.10
C THR A 40 -3.31 -20.39 -0.64
N ASN A 41 -2.50 -19.45 -0.14
CA ASN A 41 -1.19 -19.15 -0.69
C ASN A 41 -0.08 -19.99 -0.02
N PRO A 42 0.49 -21.02 -0.68
CA PRO A 42 1.51 -21.88 -0.08
C PRO A 42 2.85 -21.16 0.17
N ARG A 43 3.04 -19.94 -0.35
CA ARG A 43 4.23 -19.11 -0.11
C ARG A 43 4.04 -18.15 1.06
N ALA A 44 2.84 -18.06 1.64
CA ALA A 44 2.60 -17.20 2.78
C ALA A 44 3.44 -17.63 3.97
N THR A 45 4.16 -16.67 4.56
CA THR A 45 4.94 -16.89 5.80
C THR A 45 4.10 -16.58 7.03
N PHE A 46 3.07 -15.77 6.85
CA PHE A 46 2.06 -15.46 7.87
C PHE A 46 0.66 -15.55 7.27
N VAL A 47 -0.28 -16.07 8.07
CA VAL A 47 -1.70 -16.17 7.69
C VAL A 47 -2.53 -15.41 8.70
N GLY A 48 -3.47 -14.58 8.20
CA GLY A 48 -4.45 -13.86 9.02
C GLY A 48 -4.78 -12.47 8.51
N ASP A 49 -5.74 -11.85 9.19
CA ASP A 49 -6.23 -10.52 8.89
C ASP A 49 -5.26 -9.46 9.43
N LEU A 50 -4.78 -8.57 8.54
CA LEU A 50 -3.86 -7.48 8.90
C LEU A 50 -4.45 -6.54 9.97
N SER A 51 -5.78 -6.41 10.05
CA SER A 51 -6.44 -5.57 11.07
C SER A 51 -6.28 -6.13 12.49
N GLN A 52 -6.02 -7.44 12.63
CA GLN A 52 -5.87 -8.14 13.89
C GLN A 52 -4.81 -9.24 13.77
N ALA A 53 -3.56 -8.87 13.58
CA ALA A 53 -2.46 -9.80 13.31
C ALA A 53 -1.46 -9.90 14.49
N PRO A 54 -1.85 -10.50 15.63
CA PRO A 54 -0.95 -10.64 16.79
C PRO A 54 0.23 -11.58 16.54
N GLN A 55 0.14 -12.45 15.52
CA GLN A 55 1.22 -13.33 15.10
C GLN A 55 2.37 -12.59 14.38
N LEU A 56 2.14 -11.38 13.89
CA LEU A 56 3.19 -10.53 13.35
C LEU A 56 3.94 -9.86 14.51
N PRO A 57 5.26 -10.09 14.67
CA PRO A 57 6.01 -9.53 15.78
C PRO A 57 6.23 -8.02 15.63
N ASP A 58 6.33 -7.34 16.77
CA ASP A 58 6.61 -5.90 16.83
C ASP A 58 8.00 -5.58 16.28
N ASP A 59 8.19 -4.36 15.77
CA ASP A 59 9.49 -3.80 15.35
C ASP A 59 10.35 -4.76 14.52
N THR A 60 9.74 -5.44 13.55
CA THR A 60 10.37 -6.54 12.83
C THR A 60 10.71 -6.21 11.38
N PHE A 61 9.88 -5.42 10.70
CA PHE A 61 10.03 -5.20 9.26
C PHE A 61 10.71 -3.87 8.97
N ASP A 62 11.69 -3.92 8.06
CA ASP A 62 12.38 -2.73 7.54
C ASP A 62 11.50 -2.01 6.49
N CYS A 63 10.66 -2.77 5.77
CA CYS A 63 9.69 -2.23 4.83
C CYS A 63 8.40 -3.05 4.83
N ILE A 64 7.26 -2.36 4.69
CA ILE A 64 5.96 -2.97 4.43
C ILE A 64 5.44 -2.44 3.09
N ILE A 65 5.08 -3.33 2.18
CA ILE A 65 4.45 -3.02 0.89
C ILE A 65 2.97 -3.38 0.98
N LEU A 66 2.10 -2.36 0.98
CA LEU A 66 0.65 -2.48 1.10
C LEU A 66 -0.03 -1.84 -0.12
N THR A 67 0.08 -2.50 -1.28
CA THR A 67 -0.45 -1.96 -2.54
C THR A 67 -1.85 -2.47 -2.81
N GLN A 68 -2.79 -1.54 -3.08
CA GLN A 68 -4.17 -1.84 -3.50
C GLN A 68 -4.84 -2.94 -2.64
N THR A 69 -4.65 -2.85 -1.32
CA THR A 69 -5.14 -3.85 -0.36
C THR A 69 -6.06 -3.22 0.70
N LEU A 70 -5.72 -2.00 1.16
CA LEU A 70 -6.41 -1.37 2.31
C LEU A 70 -7.92 -1.16 2.05
N GLN A 71 -8.34 -1.00 0.79
CA GLN A 71 -9.74 -0.88 0.40
C GLN A 71 -10.58 -2.13 0.68
N PHE A 72 -9.93 -3.29 0.80
CA PHE A 72 -10.57 -4.58 1.07
C PHE A 72 -10.65 -4.92 2.57
N ILE A 73 -10.03 -4.13 3.43
CA ILE A 73 -10.02 -4.36 4.87
C ILE A 73 -11.06 -3.43 5.52
N TYR A 74 -12.14 -4.01 6.10
CA TYR A 74 -13.19 -3.21 6.72
C TYR A 74 -12.65 -2.39 7.89
N ASP A 75 -11.90 -2.99 8.81
CA ASP A 75 -11.16 -2.28 9.85
C ASP A 75 -9.77 -1.85 9.37
N PHE A 76 -9.72 -0.95 8.38
CA PHE A 76 -8.47 -0.39 7.88
C PHE A 76 -7.68 0.37 8.95
N ARG A 77 -8.35 0.87 10.01
CA ARG A 77 -7.68 1.55 11.11
C ARG A 77 -6.86 0.58 11.94
N GLY A 78 -7.40 -0.59 12.26
CA GLY A 78 -6.67 -1.70 12.88
C GLY A 78 -5.49 -2.16 12.03
N ALA A 79 -5.66 -2.24 10.70
CA ALA A 79 -4.57 -2.57 9.78
C ALA A 79 -3.43 -1.53 9.82
N LEU A 80 -3.74 -0.23 9.82
CA LEU A 80 -2.72 0.83 9.93
C LEU A 80 -2.01 0.81 11.29
N ALA A 81 -2.74 0.57 12.38
CA ALA A 81 -2.14 0.40 13.70
C ALA A 81 -1.18 -0.81 13.74
N THR A 82 -1.58 -1.93 13.11
CA THR A 82 -0.72 -3.11 12.97
C THR A 82 0.53 -2.78 12.16
N CYS A 83 0.41 -2.11 11.00
CA CYS A 83 1.56 -1.70 10.20
C CYS A 83 2.54 -0.86 11.02
N TYR A 84 2.07 0.12 11.79
CA TYR A 84 2.94 0.92 12.64
C TYR A 84 3.64 0.09 13.72
N ARG A 85 2.92 -0.83 14.37
CA ARG A 85 3.46 -1.71 15.42
C ARG A 85 4.59 -2.59 14.92
N ILE A 86 4.40 -3.25 13.76
CA ILE A 86 5.33 -4.24 13.23
C ILE A 86 6.53 -3.64 12.47
N LEU A 87 6.44 -2.36 12.04
CA LEU A 87 7.58 -1.64 11.48
C LEU A 87 8.64 -1.38 12.54
N LYS A 88 9.90 -1.62 12.21
CA LYS A 88 11.05 -1.16 13.00
C LYS A 88 11.07 0.37 13.10
N PRO A 89 11.69 0.94 14.16
CA PRO A 89 12.14 2.32 14.11
C PRO A 89 13.01 2.55 12.85
N GLY A 90 12.68 3.57 12.06
CA GLY A 90 13.29 3.83 10.75
C GLY A 90 12.74 3.00 9.60
N GLY A 91 11.83 2.06 9.85
CA GLY A 91 11.17 1.26 8.82
C GLY A 91 10.15 2.07 8.01
N THR A 92 9.90 1.63 6.79
CA THR A 92 9.07 2.35 5.80
C THR A 92 7.80 1.58 5.45
N LEU A 93 6.65 2.27 5.52
CA LEU A 93 5.40 1.83 4.90
C LEU A 93 5.28 2.42 3.50
N LEU A 94 5.11 1.58 2.48
CA LEU A 94 4.75 1.94 1.12
C LEU A 94 3.31 1.49 0.85
N LEU A 95 2.39 2.44 0.79
CA LEU A 95 0.96 2.20 0.64
C LEU A 95 0.45 2.79 -0.68
N THR A 96 -0.39 2.03 -1.39
CA THR A 96 -1.21 2.58 -2.48
C THR A 96 -2.68 2.20 -2.30
N VAL A 97 -3.56 3.13 -2.60
CA VAL A 97 -5.02 2.94 -2.47
C VAL A 97 -5.77 3.59 -3.65
N PRO A 98 -6.98 3.11 -3.98
CA PRO A 98 -7.82 3.77 -4.96
C PRO A 98 -8.36 5.09 -4.41
N GLY A 99 -8.31 6.15 -5.21
CA GLY A 99 -9.08 7.36 -5.00
C GLY A 99 -10.43 7.26 -5.71
N LEU A 100 -10.39 7.01 -7.01
CA LEU A 100 -11.56 6.78 -7.85
C LEU A 100 -11.39 5.42 -8.54
N SER A 101 -12.38 4.54 -8.40
CA SER A 101 -12.34 3.20 -9.00
C SER A 101 -13.74 2.65 -9.23
N PRO A 102 -13.98 1.91 -10.33
CA PRO A 102 -15.14 1.05 -10.43
C PRO A 102 -15.02 -0.09 -9.41
N LEU A 103 -16.15 -0.55 -8.89
CA LEU A 103 -16.17 -1.75 -8.04
C LEU A 103 -15.98 -2.99 -8.92
N ASP A 104 -15.14 -3.91 -8.45
CA ASP A 104 -15.01 -5.22 -9.08
C ASP A 104 -16.35 -5.98 -9.02
N ARG A 105 -16.66 -6.73 -10.08
CA ARG A 105 -17.81 -7.64 -10.13
C ARG A 105 -17.43 -9.11 -9.93
N GLY A 106 -16.14 -9.38 -9.82
CA GLY A 106 -15.57 -10.71 -9.63
C GLY A 106 -15.35 -11.06 -8.17
N GLU A 107 -14.19 -11.60 -7.89
CA GLU A 107 -13.78 -12.15 -6.60
C GLU A 107 -13.81 -11.12 -5.46
N TRP A 108 -13.50 -9.85 -5.74
CA TRP A 108 -13.40 -8.80 -4.72
C TRP A 108 -14.69 -8.02 -4.48
N ARG A 109 -15.79 -8.39 -5.13
CA ARG A 109 -17.07 -7.68 -5.11
C ARG A 109 -17.57 -7.40 -3.69
N ASP A 110 -17.52 -8.40 -2.83
CA ASP A 110 -18.12 -8.35 -1.49
C ASP A 110 -17.18 -7.76 -0.43
N TYR A 111 -15.93 -7.45 -0.83
CA TYR A 111 -14.87 -6.95 0.06
C TYR A 111 -14.40 -5.54 -0.30
N TRP A 112 -14.93 -4.90 -1.34
CA TRP A 112 -14.55 -3.54 -1.72
C TRP A 112 -15.30 -2.52 -0.87
N TYR A 113 -14.71 -2.13 0.26
CA TYR A 113 -15.36 -1.23 1.22
C TYR A 113 -15.04 0.23 1.00
N TRP A 114 -13.80 0.57 0.56
CA TRP A 114 -13.29 1.93 0.68
C TRP A 114 -12.68 2.46 -0.59
N SER A 115 -12.73 3.81 -0.72
CA SER A 115 -11.89 4.65 -1.56
C SER A 115 -11.36 5.78 -0.70
N PHE A 116 -10.14 6.25 -0.96
CA PHE A 116 -9.48 7.20 -0.08
C PHE A 116 -9.07 8.45 -0.86
N THR A 117 -9.38 9.63 -0.34
CA THR A 117 -8.82 10.89 -0.82
C THR A 117 -7.47 11.15 -0.13
N THR A 118 -6.65 12.04 -0.71
CA THR A 118 -5.40 12.47 -0.06
C THR A 118 -5.65 13.13 1.29
N ASN A 119 -6.76 13.84 1.47
CA ASN A 119 -7.14 14.43 2.76
C ASN A 119 -7.45 13.36 3.81
N ALA A 120 -8.13 12.28 3.42
CA ALA A 120 -8.37 11.14 4.31
C ALA A 120 -7.06 10.49 4.73
N LEU A 121 -6.15 10.25 3.76
CA LEU A 121 -4.82 9.69 4.03
C LEU A 121 -3.99 10.59 4.95
N GLN A 122 -4.00 11.92 4.73
CA GLN A 122 -3.30 12.85 5.63
C GLN A 122 -3.79 12.74 7.07
N ARG A 123 -5.11 12.65 7.25
CA ARG A 123 -5.70 12.50 8.59
C ARG A 123 -5.33 11.16 9.22
N LEU A 124 -5.40 10.07 8.45
CA LEU A 124 -5.03 8.73 8.92
C LEU A 124 -3.56 8.65 9.32
N MET A 125 -2.67 9.25 8.52
CA MET A 125 -1.24 9.28 8.87
C MET A 125 -1.00 10.11 10.14
N THR A 126 -1.72 11.21 10.35
CA THR A 126 -1.66 11.96 11.62
C THR A 126 -2.13 11.11 12.80
N ASP A 127 -3.17 10.29 12.62
CA ASP A 127 -3.73 9.47 13.71
C ASP A 127 -2.83 8.25 14.06
N PHE A 128 -2.19 7.62 13.07
CA PHE A 128 -1.47 6.35 13.26
C PHE A 128 0.05 6.44 13.11
N PHE A 129 0.55 7.46 12.43
CA PHE A 129 1.95 7.71 12.12
C PHE A 129 2.34 9.14 12.49
N ALA A 130 1.85 9.65 13.64
CA ALA A 130 1.92 11.06 14.03
C ALA A 130 3.33 11.67 13.95
N ASP A 131 4.35 10.91 14.36
CA ASP A 131 5.74 11.36 14.39
C ASP A 131 6.56 10.88 13.20
N ALA A 132 5.92 10.25 12.21
CA ALA A 132 6.58 9.73 11.02
C ALA A 132 6.89 10.83 9.99
N ASP A 133 7.94 10.62 9.19
CA ASP A 133 8.14 11.37 7.96
C ASP A 133 7.19 10.83 6.89
N VAL A 134 6.18 11.62 6.53
CA VAL A 134 5.08 11.19 5.66
C VAL A 134 5.09 11.98 4.36
N THR A 135 5.13 11.27 3.25
CA THR A 135 4.91 11.82 1.90
C THR A 135 3.65 11.21 1.31
N ILE A 136 2.71 12.05 0.88
CA ILE A 136 1.47 11.62 0.21
C ILE A 136 1.51 12.11 -1.23
N GLY A 137 1.30 11.20 -2.17
CA GLY A 137 1.20 11.47 -3.60
C GLY A 137 -0.18 11.12 -4.14
N SER A 138 -0.49 11.68 -5.30
CA SER A 138 -1.71 11.35 -6.05
C SER A 138 -1.41 11.32 -7.54
N PHE A 139 -2.08 10.44 -8.25
CA PHE A 139 -1.95 10.28 -9.70
C PHE A 139 -3.34 10.25 -10.33
N GLY A 140 -3.47 10.90 -11.48
CA GLY A 140 -4.67 10.91 -12.27
C GLY A 140 -5.02 12.27 -12.82
N ASN A 141 -5.98 12.27 -13.73
CA ASN A 141 -6.64 13.41 -14.33
C ASN A 141 -8.01 12.96 -14.87
N VAL A 142 -8.83 13.88 -15.33
CA VAL A 142 -10.18 13.56 -15.82
C VAL A 142 -10.17 12.55 -16.97
N TRP A 143 -9.20 12.64 -17.88
CA TRP A 143 -9.12 11.71 -19.01
C TRP A 143 -8.75 10.30 -18.56
N VAL A 144 -7.72 10.16 -17.73
CA VAL A 144 -7.31 8.87 -17.14
C VAL A 144 -8.44 8.27 -16.30
N ALA A 145 -9.12 9.07 -15.47
CA ALA A 145 -10.27 8.63 -14.69
C ALA A 145 -11.40 8.11 -15.59
N THR A 146 -11.73 8.85 -16.66
CA THR A 146 -12.78 8.44 -17.62
C THR A 146 -12.38 7.17 -18.35
N ALA A 147 -11.17 7.09 -18.88
CA ALA A 147 -10.64 5.92 -19.58
C ALA A 147 -10.66 4.67 -18.68
N PHE A 148 -10.22 4.82 -17.43
CA PHE A 148 -10.24 3.75 -16.45
C PHE A 148 -11.67 3.25 -16.16
N LEU A 149 -12.63 4.15 -16.00
CA LEU A 149 -14.05 3.80 -15.80
C LEU A 149 -14.67 3.10 -17.02
N TYR A 150 -14.18 3.39 -18.23
CA TYR A 150 -14.55 2.66 -19.44
C TYR A 150 -13.82 1.34 -19.64
N GLY A 151 -12.88 0.99 -18.75
CA GLY A 151 -12.09 -0.25 -18.84
C GLY A 151 -11.00 -0.21 -19.92
N MET A 152 -10.54 0.98 -20.32
CA MET A 152 -9.42 1.13 -21.24
C MET A 152 -8.10 0.75 -20.53
N GLY A 153 -7.24 0.03 -21.26
CA GLY A 153 -5.93 -0.37 -20.78
C GLY A 153 -4.79 0.55 -21.27
N LEU A 154 -3.58 0.27 -20.81
CA LEU A 154 -2.40 1.03 -21.23
C LEU A 154 -2.19 1.13 -22.75
N PRO A 155 -2.50 0.10 -23.58
CA PRO A 155 -2.33 0.22 -25.02
C PRO A 155 -3.20 1.28 -25.69
N GLU A 156 -4.33 1.65 -25.08
CA GLU A 156 -5.25 2.67 -25.60
C GLU A 156 -4.91 4.09 -25.11
N MET A 157 -3.91 4.22 -24.22
CA MET A 157 -3.54 5.48 -23.60
C MET A 157 -2.16 5.97 -24.08
N ARG A 158 -2.02 7.28 -24.27
CA ARG A 158 -0.70 7.86 -24.52
C ARG A 158 0.02 8.12 -23.19
N GLU A 159 1.33 7.95 -23.17
CA GLU A 159 2.15 8.23 -21.98
C GLU A 159 1.99 9.67 -21.48
N SER A 160 1.85 10.63 -22.40
CA SER A 160 1.61 12.03 -22.06
C SER A 160 0.30 12.25 -21.30
N ASP A 161 -0.72 11.44 -21.59
CA ASP A 161 -2.02 11.51 -20.92
C ASP A 161 -1.94 10.93 -19.51
N LEU A 162 -1.15 9.85 -19.34
CA LEU A 162 -0.91 9.20 -18.04
C LEU A 162 -0.08 10.08 -17.09
N ASN A 163 0.86 10.85 -17.63
CA ASN A 163 1.78 11.68 -16.85
C ASN A 163 1.22 13.07 -16.49
N TYR A 164 0.10 13.47 -17.11
CA TYR A 164 -0.57 14.71 -16.74
C TYR A 164 -1.30 14.54 -15.40
N TYR A 165 -0.99 15.37 -14.43
CA TYR A 165 -1.59 15.34 -13.10
C TYR A 165 -2.63 16.47 -12.91
N ASP A 166 -3.84 16.07 -12.45
CA ASP A 166 -4.88 16.99 -12.02
C ASP A 166 -5.35 16.60 -10.62
N PRO A 167 -5.10 17.43 -9.59
CA PRO A 167 -5.42 17.11 -8.20
C PRO A 167 -6.90 16.88 -7.91
N GLN A 168 -7.80 17.31 -8.80
CA GLN A 168 -9.24 17.08 -8.66
C GLN A 168 -9.65 15.64 -8.98
N PHE A 169 -8.83 14.91 -9.75
CA PHE A 169 -9.15 13.56 -10.22
C PHE A 169 -8.11 12.54 -9.71
N GLN A 170 -8.23 12.22 -8.43
CA GLN A 170 -7.34 11.30 -7.74
C GLN A 170 -7.72 9.85 -8.09
N VAL A 171 -7.03 9.22 -9.03
CA VAL A 171 -7.30 7.84 -9.43
C VAL A 171 -6.56 6.86 -8.50
N ILE A 172 -5.27 7.10 -8.26
CA ILE A 172 -4.46 6.33 -7.31
C ILE A 172 -3.78 7.30 -6.36
N ASN A 173 -3.88 7.02 -5.07
CA ASN A 173 -3.17 7.74 -4.03
C ASN A 173 -2.09 6.87 -3.40
N THR A 174 -0.98 7.49 -3.03
CA THR A 174 0.18 6.80 -2.46
C THR A 174 0.59 7.44 -1.15
N VAL A 175 1.12 6.62 -0.25
CA VAL A 175 1.76 7.08 0.99
C VAL A 175 3.11 6.40 1.13
N LYS A 176 4.13 7.19 1.45
CA LYS A 176 5.35 6.74 2.09
C LYS A 176 5.38 7.29 3.50
N ALA A 177 5.48 6.42 4.51
CA ALA A 177 5.62 6.81 5.89
C ALA A 177 6.81 6.10 6.53
N VAL A 178 7.75 6.87 7.08
CA VAL A 178 8.95 6.35 7.76
C VAL A 178 8.75 6.50 9.26
N LYS A 179 8.70 5.36 9.98
CA LYS A 179 8.56 5.33 11.44
C LYS A 179 9.78 6.00 12.09
N PRO A 180 9.59 6.90 13.09
CA PRO A 180 10.71 7.58 13.74
C PRO A 180 11.75 6.62 14.29
N GLN A 181 13.02 7.04 14.26
CA GLN A 181 14.05 6.37 15.03
C GLN A 181 13.78 6.63 16.53
N LEU A 182 13.98 5.60 17.35
CA LEU A 182 13.99 5.81 18.80
C LEU A 182 15.20 6.70 19.10
N ASN A 183 14.94 7.90 19.61
CA ASN A 183 16.02 8.76 20.12
C ASN A 183 16.69 8.02 21.29
N ALA A 184 17.98 7.75 21.14
CA ALA A 184 18.82 7.13 22.17
C ALA A 184 19.01 8.10 23.36
#